data_6de2386b46136f2328df71148659fbc7
#
_entry.id   6de2386b46136f2328df71148659fbc7
#
_cell.length_a   1.000
_cell.length_b   1.000
_cell.length_c   1.000
_cell.angle_alpha   90.00
_cell.angle_beta   90.00
_cell.angle_gamma   90.00
#
_symmetry.space_group_name_H-M   'P 1'
#
loop_
_entity.id
_entity.type
_entity.pdbx_description
1 polymer ?
#
loop_
_entity_poly.entity_id
_entity_poly.type
_entity_poly.pdbx_seq_one_letter_code
_entity_poly.pdbx_strand_id
1 'polypeptide(L)'
;LAALTVANQDVPGIGTFCLRCHTPAAFVRGHAAPDGSGLLDGVDKEGVSCDVCHRAADDKALDPGAPYIGNGQLVWETQNIKRGPYSDAQSPLHGTLQSSYTGSSELCGACHEVSNPTRNIVSELGQDLGVPFPLDTTYSEWKNSSFASGGKGCIDCHLTRHDKDEPVCRLSGQPARPKPRTHVFAGGNLWGLDAVMAADPPYASAHAESFARVKAATQKLLEQSVTVE
;
A
#
# COMPACT_ATOMS: atom_id res chain seq x y z
N LEU A 1 -10.37 11.83 -9.33
CA LEU A 1 -11.31 12.89 -8.87
C LEU A 1 -12.77 12.56 -9.17
N ALA A 2 -13.14 12.05 -10.37
CA ALA A 2 -14.52 11.73 -10.68
C ALA A 2 -15.18 10.76 -9.66
N ALA A 3 -14.45 9.73 -9.23
CA ALA A 3 -14.94 8.81 -8.21
C ALA A 3 -15.18 9.50 -6.85
N LEU A 4 -14.36 10.46 -6.47
CA LEU A 4 -14.56 11.26 -5.25
C LEU A 4 -15.81 12.10 -5.35
N THR A 5 -16.07 12.70 -6.52
CA THR A 5 -17.28 13.51 -6.75
C THR A 5 -18.53 12.67 -6.54
N VAL A 6 -18.59 11.48 -7.16
CA VAL A 6 -19.74 10.57 -7.02
C VAL A 6 -19.88 10.11 -5.56
N ALA A 7 -18.80 9.65 -4.93
CA ALA A 7 -18.85 9.17 -3.56
C ALA A 7 -19.32 10.26 -2.56
N ASN A 8 -18.88 11.51 -2.74
CA ASN A 8 -19.29 12.64 -1.89
C ASN A 8 -20.75 13.07 -2.12
N GLN A 9 -21.36 12.77 -3.27
CA GLN A 9 -22.79 13.00 -3.49
C GLN A 9 -23.65 12.06 -2.61
N ASP A 10 -23.22 10.79 -2.50
CA ASP A 10 -23.92 9.78 -1.72
C ASP A 10 -23.62 9.88 -0.22
N VAL A 11 -22.34 10.12 0.12
CA VAL A 11 -21.85 10.26 1.50
C VAL A 11 -20.95 11.49 1.61
N PRO A 12 -21.50 12.66 1.99
CA PRO A 12 -20.73 13.87 2.10
C PRO A 12 -19.50 13.71 3.02
N GLY A 13 -18.32 14.09 2.52
CA GLY A 13 -17.06 14.00 3.25
C GLY A 13 -16.31 12.67 3.12
N ILE A 14 -16.89 11.65 2.49
CA ILE A 14 -16.25 10.33 2.36
C ILE A 14 -14.93 10.38 1.58
N GLY A 15 -14.74 11.36 0.73
CA GLY A 15 -13.51 11.48 -0.06
C GLY A 15 -12.25 11.57 0.78
N THR A 16 -12.28 12.22 1.94
CA THR A 16 -11.14 12.24 2.88
C THR A 16 -10.78 10.83 3.35
N PHE A 17 -11.77 9.98 3.57
CA PHE A 17 -11.56 8.56 3.91
C PHE A 17 -10.87 7.82 2.75
N CYS A 18 -11.30 8.02 1.52
CA CYS A 18 -10.65 7.43 0.34
C CYS A 18 -9.19 7.90 0.20
N LEU A 19 -8.95 9.21 0.36
CA LEU A 19 -7.62 9.80 0.22
C LEU A 19 -6.63 9.34 1.28
N ARG A 20 -7.08 8.83 2.42
CA ARG A 20 -6.22 8.28 3.47
C ARG A 20 -5.33 7.13 2.96
N CYS A 21 -5.85 6.28 2.08
CA CYS A 21 -5.11 5.18 1.45
C CYS A 21 -4.55 5.57 0.07
N HIS A 22 -5.31 6.35 -0.71
CA HIS A 22 -4.94 6.66 -2.09
C HIS A 22 -3.91 7.79 -2.23
N THR A 23 -3.83 8.70 -1.26
CA THR A 23 -2.82 9.76 -1.16
C THR A 23 -2.41 9.98 0.30
N PRO A 24 -1.77 9.00 0.97
CA PRO A 24 -1.47 9.06 2.40
C PRO A 24 -0.62 10.27 2.78
N ALA A 25 0.31 10.70 1.91
CA ALA A 25 1.13 11.88 2.14
C ALA A 25 0.28 13.16 2.24
N ALA A 26 -0.68 13.33 1.34
CA ALA A 26 -1.64 14.45 1.40
C ALA A 26 -2.50 14.40 2.66
N PHE A 27 -2.94 13.21 3.04
CA PHE A 27 -3.73 13.03 4.27
C PHE A 27 -2.97 13.48 5.52
N VAL A 28 -1.71 13.04 5.69
CA VAL A 28 -0.87 13.41 6.83
C VAL A 28 -0.56 14.90 6.85
N ARG A 29 -0.43 15.53 5.68
CA ARG A 29 -0.20 16.97 5.53
C ARG A 29 -1.47 17.82 5.73
N GLY A 30 -2.63 17.22 5.93
CA GLY A 30 -3.92 17.93 6.06
C GLY A 30 -4.49 18.44 4.73
N HIS A 31 -4.00 17.94 3.60
CA HIS A 31 -4.39 18.36 2.25
C HIS A 31 -5.46 17.43 1.62
N ALA A 32 -6.00 16.48 2.36
CA ALA A 32 -6.98 15.50 1.87
C ALA A 32 -8.42 16.03 1.96
N ALA A 33 -8.71 17.19 1.36
CA ALA A 33 -10.08 17.66 1.21
C ALA A 33 -10.95 16.62 0.47
N PRO A 34 -12.23 16.41 0.85
CA PRO A 34 -13.03 15.29 0.33
C PRO A 34 -13.20 15.29 -1.19
N ASP A 35 -13.20 16.45 -1.82
CA ASP A 35 -13.31 16.62 -3.27
C ASP A 35 -11.96 16.56 -4.01
N GLY A 36 -10.85 16.41 -3.26
CA GLY A 36 -9.49 16.43 -3.77
C GLY A 36 -8.93 17.81 -4.10
N SER A 37 -9.66 18.88 -3.80
CA SER A 37 -9.21 20.26 -4.06
C SER A 37 -8.00 20.67 -3.20
N GLY A 38 -7.76 19.98 -2.09
CA GLY A 38 -6.62 20.19 -1.22
C GLY A 38 -5.31 19.61 -1.72
N LEU A 39 -5.30 18.83 -2.79
CA LEU A 39 -4.08 18.22 -3.36
C LEU A 39 -3.27 19.27 -4.12
N LEU A 40 -2.22 19.80 -3.47
CA LEU A 40 -1.52 21.01 -3.91
C LEU A 40 -0.37 20.71 -4.89
N ASP A 41 0.54 19.81 -4.53
CA ASP A 41 1.79 19.56 -5.24
C ASP A 41 1.98 18.09 -5.68
N GLY A 42 3.14 17.80 -6.28
CA GLY A 42 3.49 16.46 -6.73
C GLY A 42 3.46 15.43 -5.61
N VAL A 43 3.93 15.78 -4.41
CA VAL A 43 3.97 14.88 -3.25
C VAL A 43 2.57 14.45 -2.83
N ASP A 44 1.60 15.36 -2.86
CA ASP A 44 0.20 15.04 -2.56
C ASP A 44 -0.42 14.09 -3.59
N LYS A 45 0.12 14.05 -4.80
CA LYS A 45 -0.41 13.28 -5.93
C LYS A 45 0.37 11.99 -6.22
N GLU A 46 1.43 11.71 -5.46
CA GLU A 46 2.26 10.50 -5.66
C GLU A 46 1.58 9.18 -5.33
N GLY A 47 0.44 9.22 -4.64
CA GLY A 47 -0.20 8.00 -4.15
C GLY A 47 0.61 7.38 -3.01
N VAL A 48 0.85 6.06 -3.07
CA VAL A 48 1.65 5.34 -2.08
C VAL A 48 3.13 5.47 -2.44
N SER A 49 3.78 6.50 -1.90
CA SER A 49 5.21 6.78 -2.12
C SER A 49 6.12 5.97 -1.19
N CYS A 50 7.43 6.08 -1.41
CA CYS A 50 8.45 5.43 -0.56
C CYS A 50 8.25 5.73 0.93
N ASP A 51 7.93 6.97 1.26
CA ASP A 51 7.75 7.42 2.63
C ASP A 51 6.55 6.77 3.32
N VAL A 52 5.54 6.39 2.59
CA VAL A 52 4.37 5.70 3.17
C VAL A 52 4.80 4.41 3.87
N CYS A 53 5.59 3.57 3.20
CA CYS A 53 6.06 2.31 3.78
C CYS A 53 7.26 2.50 4.71
N HIS A 54 8.20 3.37 4.32
CA HIS A 54 9.46 3.51 5.07
C HIS A 54 9.40 4.49 6.25
N ARG A 55 8.28 5.15 6.48
CA ARG A 55 8.00 5.92 7.71
C ARG A 55 6.85 5.34 8.52
N ALA A 56 6.15 4.35 8.01
CA ALA A 56 5.15 3.63 8.80
C ALA A 56 5.81 2.86 9.95
N ALA A 57 5.18 2.89 11.10
CA ALA A 57 5.71 2.33 12.34
C ALA A 57 4.68 1.45 13.05
N ASP A 58 5.17 0.41 13.70
CA ASP A 58 4.46 -0.43 14.65
C ASP A 58 4.83 -0.08 16.11
N ASP A 59 5.46 1.06 16.31
CA ASP A 59 6.06 1.46 17.57
C ASP A 59 4.98 1.99 18.53
N LYS A 60 4.73 1.23 19.59
CA LYS A 60 3.79 1.60 20.65
C LYS A 60 4.22 2.82 21.46
N ALA A 61 5.48 3.24 21.36
CA ALA A 61 5.92 4.49 21.96
C ALA A 61 5.46 5.71 21.16
N LEU A 62 5.25 5.55 19.83
CA LEU A 62 4.65 6.59 18.99
C LEU A 62 3.11 6.60 19.13
N ASP A 63 2.51 5.42 19.18
CA ASP A 63 1.08 5.23 19.40
C ASP A 63 0.82 3.88 20.11
N PRO A 64 0.23 3.88 21.32
CA PRO A 64 -0.04 2.64 22.06
C PRO A 64 -0.92 1.62 21.34
N GLY A 65 -1.73 2.05 20.38
CA GLY A 65 -2.59 1.19 19.56
C GLY A 65 -1.90 0.55 18.36
N ALA A 66 -0.68 0.99 18.02
CA ALA A 66 0.05 0.48 16.85
C ALA A 66 0.41 -1.01 16.97
N PRO A 67 0.51 -1.73 15.84
CA PRO A 67 0.05 -1.34 14.52
C PRO A 67 -1.47 -1.48 14.36
N TYR A 68 -2.05 -0.66 13.50
CA TYR A 68 -3.47 -0.75 13.15
C TYR A 68 -3.66 -1.57 11.87
N ILE A 69 -4.77 -2.30 11.82
CA ILE A 69 -5.25 -2.97 10.62
C ILE A 69 -6.51 -2.25 10.13
N GLY A 70 -6.51 -1.94 8.84
CA GLY A 70 -7.67 -1.41 8.15
C GLY A 70 -7.81 0.11 8.15
N ASN A 71 -8.61 0.56 7.21
CA ASN A 71 -9.09 1.94 7.07
C ASN A 71 -7.98 3.00 6.94
N GLY A 72 -6.79 2.62 6.46
CA GLY A 72 -5.65 3.51 6.27
C GLY A 72 -5.08 4.09 7.56
N GLN A 73 -5.24 3.39 8.66
CA GLN A 73 -4.72 3.83 9.96
C GLN A 73 -3.23 3.45 10.06
N LEU A 74 -2.37 4.41 9.72
CA LEU A 74 -0.92 4.27 9.83
C LEU A 74 -0.39 5.18 10.93
N VAL A 75 0.53 4.65 11.73
CA VAL A 75 1.36 5.44 12.64
C VAL A 75 2.61 5.84 11.89
N TRP A 76 2.98 7.10 12.00
CA TRP A 76 4.06 7.70 11.22
C TRP A 76 5.24 8.09 12.09
N GLU A 77 6.43 7.72 11.62
CA GLU A 77 7.67 8.26 12.17
C GLU A 77 7.72 9.79 11.94
N THR A 78 7.84 10.53 13.03
CA THR A 78 7.85 11.99 12.99
C THR A 78 9.23 12.57 12.72
N GLN A 79 10.28 11.81 13.01
CA GLN A 79 11.67 12.20 12.77
C GLN A 79 12.08 11.83 11.33
N ASN A 80 13.22 12.35 10.87
CA ASN A 80 13.77 11.97 9.57
C ASN A 80 14.47 10.61 9.62
N ILE A 81 13.69 9.56 9.96
CA ILE A 81 14.13 8.16 10.05
C ILE A 81 13.37 7.34 9.03
N LYS A 82 14.08 6.50 8.28
CA LYS A 82 13.51 5.49 7.39
C LYS A 82 13.66 4.10 8.01
N ARG A 83 12.57 3.35 7.98
CA ARG A 83 12.49 1.99 8.51
C ARG A 83 12.66 0.96 7.40
N GLY A 84 13.31 -0.14 7.70
CA GLY A 84 13.56 -1.19 6.72
C GLY A 84 14.08 -2.48 7.38
N PRO A 85 14.28 -3.55 6.59
CA PRO A 85 14.60 -4.87 7.15
C PRO A 85 16.04 -5.03 7.63
N TYR A 86 16.95 -4.10 7.31
CA TYR A 86 18.38 -4.25 7.54
C TYR A 86 18.85 -3.44 8.74
N SER A 87 19.50 -4.09 9.72
CA SER A 87 20.03 -3.47 10.94
C SER A 87 21.28 -2.63 10.69
N ASP A 88 22.01 -2.92 9.62
CA ASP A 88 23.26 -2.27 9.21
C ASP A 88 23.07 -1.23 8.09
N ALA A 89 21.81 -0.87 7.80
CA ALA A 89 21.51 0.16 6.81
C ALA A 89 22.02 1.52 7.27
N GLN A 90 22.64 2.26 6.36
CA GLN A 90 23.16 3.60 6.62
C GLN A 90 22.80 4.54 5.48
N SER A 91 22.53 5.79 5.81
CA SER A 91 22.28 6.85 4.83
C SER A 91 22.87 8.18 5.32
N PRO A 92 23.50 8.96 4.46
CA PRO A 92 23.92 10.31 4.81
C PRO A 92 22.76 11.32 4.81
N LEU A 93 21.58 10.94 4.34
CA LEU A 93 20.44 11.84 4.11
C LEU A 93 19.38 11.75 5.22
N HIS A 94 19.30 10.61 5.92
CA HIS A 94 18.29 10.34 6.95
C HIS A 94 18.79 9.30 7.95
N GLY A 95 18.23 9.26 9.14
CA GLY A 95 18.41 8.16 10.08
C GLY A 95 17.83 6.85 9.51
N THR A 96 18.33 5.72 9.99
CA THR A 96 17.84 4.39 9.62
C THR A 96 17.49 3.60 10.86
N LEU A 97 16.41 2.84 10.80
CA LEU A 97 15.98 1.97 11.88
C LEU A 97 15.52 0.63 11.29
N GLN A 98 16.03 -0.46 11.87
CA GLN A 98 15.51 -1.78 11.50
C GLN A 98 14.07 -1.94 11.97
N SER A 99 13.20 -2.43 11.09
CA SER A 99 11.82 -2.76 11.38
C SER A 99 11.36 -3.95 10.54
N SER A 100 10.83 -4.97 11.20
CA SER A 100 10.17 -6.08 10.54
C SER A 100 8.81 -5.68 9.96
N TYR A 101 8.19 -4.65 10.53
CA TYR A 101 6.88 -4.15 10.10
C TYR A 101 6.88 -3.66 8.65
N THR A 102 7.97 -3.02 8.19
CA THR A 102 8.09 -2.53 6.80
C THR A 102 7.95 -3.66 5.76
N GLY A 103 8.25 -4.91 6.13
CA GLY A 103 8.10 -6.08 5.27
C GLY A 103 6.94 -7.00 5.68
N SER A 104 6.12 -6.61 6.62
CA SER A 104 5.03 -7.44 7.14
C SER A 104 3.74 -7.29 6.33
N SER A 105 2.86 -8.27 6.46
CA SER A 105 1.51 -8.19 5.88
C SER A 105 0.62 -7.19 6.62
N GLU A 106 0.91 -6.90 7.88
CA GLU A 106 0.21 -5.91 8.68
C GLU A 106 0.34 -4.51 8.09
N LEU A 107 1.51 -4.16 7.54
CA LEU A 107 1.69 -2.89 6.83
C LEU A 107 0.74 -2.79 5.61
N CYS A 108 0.63 -3.86 4.83
CA CYS A 108 -0.30 -3.91 3.70
C CYS A 108 -1.75 -3.85 4.19
N GLY A 109 -2.05 -4.60 5.26
CA GLY A 109 -3.36 -4.66 5.89
C GLY A 109 -3.85 -3.33 6.46
N ALA A 110 -2.97 -2.38 6.73
CA ALA A 110 -3.38 -1.04 7.15
C ALA A 110 -4.31 -0.37 6.11
N CYS A 111 -4.10 -0.64 4.82
CA CYS A 111 -4.91 -0.12 3.71
C CYS A 111 -5.76 -1.19 3.02
N HIS A 112 -5.25 -2.44 2.93
CA HIS A 112 -5.94 -3.56 2.28
C HIS A 112 -6.84 -4.37 3.24
N GLU A 113 -7.51 -3.67 4.11
CA GLU A 113 -8.62 -4.08 4.96
C GLU A 113 -9.49 -2.85 5.15
N VAL A 114 -10.65 -2.79 4.49
CA VAL A 114 -11.48 -1.59 4.52
C VAL A 114 -12.89 -1.96 4.90
N SER A 115 -13.38 -1.32 5.93
CA SER A 115 -14.77 -1.40 6.36
C SER A 115 -15.46 -0.04 6.28
N ASN A 116 -16.76 -0.05 6.04
CA ASN A 116 -17.53 1.18 5.97
C ASN A 116 -17.53 1.88 7.35
N PRO A 117 -17.11 3.16 7.45
CA PRO A 117 -16.99 3.84 8.73
C PRO A 117 -18.33 4.22 9.36
N THR A 118 -19.44 4.13 8.61
CA THR A 118 -20.76 4.64 9.03
C THR A 118 -21.89 3.62 8.91
N ARG A 119 -21.63 2.47 8.30
CA ARG A 119 -22.67 1.45 8.07
C ARG A 119 -22.21 0.08 8.52
N ASN A 120 -23.11 -0.64 9.15
CA ASN A 120 -22.95 -2.03 9.54
C ASN A 120 -23.64 -2.98 8.56
N ILE A 121 -23.31 -4.26 8.69
CA ILE A 121 -24.06 -5.34 8.05
C ILE A 121 -25.46 -5.38 8.67
N VAL A 122 -26.48 -5.51 7.81
CA VAL A 122 -27.86 -5.70 8.22
C VAL A 122 -28.29 -7.13 7.89
N SER A 123 -29.00 -7.77 8.80
CA SER A 123 -29.60 -9.10 8.54
C SER A 123 -30.71 -9.01 7.47
N GLU A 124 -31.13 -10.16 6.97
CA GLU A 124 -32.29 -10.24 6.05
C GLU A 124 -33.58 -9.64 6.63
N LEU A 125 -33.68 -9.56 7.95
CA LEU A 125 -34.79 -8.96 8.68
C LEU A 125 -34.61 -7.47 8.97
N GLY A 126 -33.53 -6.85 8.42
CA GLY A 126 -33.24 -5.44 8.60
C GLY A 126 -32.61 -5.08 9.96
N GLN A 127 -32.16 -6.07 10.74
CA GLN A 127 -31.49 -5.80 12.02
C GLN A 127 -30.02 -5.45 11.80
N ASP A 128 -29.56 -4.37 12.41
CA ASP A 128 -28.14 -4.02 12.47
C ASP A 128 -27.40 -5.05 13.35
N LEU A 129 -26.36 -5.67 12.77
CA LEU A 129 -25.58 -6.72 13.43
C LEU A 129 -24.40 -6.13 14.23
N GLY A 130 -24.19 -4.83 14.25
CA GLY A 130 -23.08 -4.17 14.95
C GLY A 130 -21.71 -4.45 14.32
N VAL A 131 -21.65 -5.05 13.13
CA VAL A 131 -20.41 -5.37 12.40
C VAL A 131 -20.28 -4.41 11.24
N PRO A 132 -19.18 -3.64 11.14
CA PRO A 132 -18.95 -2.72 10.02
C PRO A 132 -19.04 -3.44 8.67
N PHE A 133 -19.73 -2.84 7.70
CA PHE A 133 -19.88 -3.43 6.37
C PHE A 133 -18.52 -3.51 5.67
N PRO A 134 -18.05 -4.71 5.27
CA PRO A 134 -16.76 -4.87 4.62
C PRO A 134 -16.76 -4.31 3.20
N LEU A 135 -15.72 -3.58 2.84
CA LEU A 135 -15.50 -3.02 1.50
C LEU A 135 -14.30 -3.68 0.80
N ASP A 136 -13.25 -4.00 1.55
CA ASP A 136 -12.07 -4.76 1.12
C ASP A 136 -11.64 -5.65 2.29
N THR A 137 -11.52 -6.94 2.05
CA THR A 137 -11.16 -7.96 3.05
C THR A 137 -9.86 -8.68 2.71
N THR A 138 -9.04 -8.10 1.84
CA THR A 138 -7.83 -8.74 1.30
C THR A 138 -6.88 -9.23 2.40
N TYR A 139 -6.67 -8.41 3.46
CA TYR A 139 -5.82 -8.83 4.58
C TYR A 139 -6.44 -9.99 5.38
N SER A 140 -7.72 -9.90 5.72
CA SER A 140 -8.43 -10.96 6.45
C SER A 140 -8.51 -12.25 5.65
N GLU A 141 -8.72 -12.20 4.35
CA GLU A 141 -8.72 -13.35 3.45
C GLU A 141 -7.34 -14.01 3.45
N TRP A 142 -6.26 -13.24 3.27
CA TRP A 142 -4.90 -13.75 3.38
C TRP A 142 -4.65 -14.36 4.76
N LYS A 143 -4.99 -13.67 5.83
CA LYS A 143 -4.75 -14.11 7.22
C LYS A 143 -5.39 -15.45 7.54
N ASN A 144 -6.56 -15.72 6.96
CA ASN A 144 -7.30 -16.96 7.14
C ASN A 144 -6.93 -18.05 6.11
N SER A 145 -6.00 -17.77 5.20
CA SER A 145 -5.58 -18.70 4.15
C SER A 145 -4.43 -19.63 4.59
N SER A 146 -4.22 -20.69 3.79
CA SER A 146 -3.05 -21.56 3.92
C SER A 146 -1.72 -20.85 3.65
N PHE A 147 -1.74 -19.70 2.95
CA PHE A 147 -0.53 -18.92 2.73
C PHE A 147 0.00 -18.31 4.03
N ALA A 148 -0.86 -17.69 4.83
CA ALA A 148 -0.46 -17.12 6.11
C ALA A 148 0.04 -18.19 7.08
N SER A 149 -0.69 -19.30 7.23
CA SER A 149 -0.26 -20.42 8.07
C SER A 149 1.01 -21.13 7.58
N GLY A 150 1.28 -21.06 6.27
CA GLY A 150 2.52 -21.52 5.63
C GLY A 150 3.67 -20.51 5.65
N GLY A 151 3.52 -19.37 6.35
CA GLY A 151 4.55 -18.34 6.49
C GLY A 151 4.79 -17.49 5.23
N LYS A 152 3.82 -17.44 4.30
CA LYS A 152 3.88 -16.59 3.10
C LYS A 152 3.15 -15.28 3.35
N GLY A 153 3.89 -14.17 3.34
CA GLY A 153 3.31 -12.82 3.46
C GLY A 153 2.96 -12.20 2.10
N CYS A 154 2.27 -11.07 2.15
CA CYS A 154 1.87 -10.32 0.95
C CYS A 154 3.06 -10.03 0.01
N ILE A 155 4.20 -9.63 0.58
CA ILE A 155 5.40 -9.32 -0.19
C ILE A 155 6.03 -10.53 -0.90
N ASP A 156 5.69 -11.76 -0.52
CA ASP A 156 6.25 -12.97 -1.15
C ASP A 156 5.69 -13.21 -2.55
N CYS A 157 4.49 -12.70 -2.81
CA CYS A 157 3.84 -12.75 -4.11
C CYS A 157 3.89 -11.39 -4.83
N HIS A 158 3.67 -10.29 -4.12
CA HIS A 158 3.47 -8.98 -4.73
C HIS A 158 4.75 -8.16 -4.94
N LEU A 159 5.85 -8.43 -4.20
CA LEU A 159 7.17 -7.82 -4.44
C LEU A 159 8.14 -8.85 -4.99
N THR A 160 8.41 -8.80 -6.28
CA THR A 160 9.37 -9.69 -6.92
C THR A 160 10.79 -9.53 -6.34
N ARG A 161 11.66 -10.51 -6.57
CA ARG A 161 13.06 -10.46 -6.16
C ARG A 161 13.96 -10.22 -7.37
N HIS A 162 15.10 -9.59 -7.13
CA HIS A 162 16.20 -9.61 -8.09
C HIS A 162 16.74 -11.02 -8.28
N ASP A 163 17.30 -11.29 -9.45
CA ASP A 163 17.84 -12.63 -9.76
C ASP A 163 19.20 -12.88 -9.11
N LYS A 164 19.90 -11.81 -8.71
CA LYS A 164 21.25 -11.84 -8.12
C LYS A 164 21.34 -10.99 -6.86
N ASP A 165 22.42 -11.21 -6.12
CA ASP A 165 22.78 -10.41 -4.98
C ASP A 165 23.27 -9.04 -5.47
N GLU A 166 22.72 -7.97 -4.89
CA GLU A 166 23.11 -6.61 -5.24
C GLU A 166 22.83 -5.61 -4.12
N PRO A 167 23.46 -4.43 -4.14
CA PRO A 167 23.14 -3.37 -3.19
C PRO A 167 21.69 -2.88 -3.40
N VAL A 168 20.97 -2.66 -2.32
CA VAL A 168 19.62 -2.04 -2.35
C VAL A 168 19.66 -0.52 -2.49
N CYS A 169 20.84 0.07 -2.37
CA CYS A 169 21.07 1.50 -2.52
C CYS A 169 22.24 1.73 -3.47
N ARG A 170 22.12 2.71 -4.35
CA ARG A 170 23.18 3.07 -5.32
C ARG A 170 24.32 3.92 -4.72
N LEU A 171 24.25 4.26 -3.44
CA LEU A 171 25.33 4.95 -2.77
C LEU A 171 26.56 4.04 -2.67
N SER A 172 27.74 4.64 -2.85
CA SER A 172 29.02 3.93 -2.76
C SER A 172 29.21 3.24 -1.41
N GLY A 173 29.77 2.04 -1.43
CA GLY A 173 30.11 1.29 -0.21
C GLY A 173 28.94 0.53 0.44
N GLN A 174 27.78 0.50 -0.18
CA GLN A 174 26.67 -0.28 0.37
C GLN A 174 26.86 -1.78 0.14
N PRO A 175 26.56 -2.63 1.15
CA PRO A 175 26.72 -4.08 1.01
C PRO A 175 25.70 -4.67 0.03
N ALA A 176 26.12 -5.68 -0.73
CA ALA A 176 25.20 -6.48 -1.50
C ALA A 176 24.28 -7.28 -0.56
N ARG A 177 23.02 -7.40 -0.95
CA ARG A 177 22.00 -8.17 -0.23
C ARG A 177 21.59 -9.39 -1.06
N PRO A 178 21.31 -10.53 -0.41
CA PRO A 178 20.85 -11.73 -1.11
C PRO A 178 19.54 -11.48 -1.82
N LYS A 179 19.54 -11.49 -3.15
CA LYS A 179 18.37 -11.35 -4.02
C LYS A 179 17.31 -10.40 -3.43
N PRO A 180 17.64 -9.12 -3.26
CA PRO A 180 16.75 -8.18 -2.58
C PRO A 180 15.42 -8.08 -3.31
N ARG A 181 14.37 -7.65 -2.61
CA ARG A 181 13.07 -7.42 -3.25
C ARG A 181 13.12 -6.17 -4.12
N THR A 182 12.49 -6.27 -5.27
CA THR A 182 12.22 -5.11 -6.12
C THR A 182 11.02 -4.34 -5.54
N HIS A 183 10.80 -3.13 -6.01
CA HIS A 183 9.56 -2.38 -5.74
C HIS A 183 8.60 -2.47 -6.95
N VAL A 184 8.64 -3.57 -7.68
CA VAL A 184 7.66 -3.91 -8.70
C VAL A 184 6.50 -4.62 -8.01
N PHE A 185 5.41 -3.88 -7.81
CA PHE A 185 4.21 -4.41 -7.18
C PHE A 185 3.36 -5.13 -8.24
N ALA A 186 3.45 -6.47 -8.25
CA ALA A 186 2.58 -7.28 -9.09
C ALA A 186 1.14 -7.21 -8.57
N GLY A 187 0.21 -6.82 -9.43
CA GLY A 187 -1.19 -6.63 -9.07
C GLY A 187 -2.05 -7.86 -9.30
N GLY A 188 -3.35 -7.72 -9.03
CA GLY A 188 -4.37 -8.74 -9.26
C GLY A 188 -5.01 -8.72 -10.66
N ASN A 189 -4.68 -7.73 -11.51
CA ASN A 189 -5.22 -7.62 -12.87
C ASN A 189 -4.34 -6.76 -13.78
N LEU A 190 -4.50 -6.95 -15.08
CA LEU A 190 -3.80 -6.16 -16.12
C LEU A 190 -4.63 -4.98 -16.60
N TRP A 191 -5.96 -5.09 -16.52
CA TRP A 191 -6.87 -4.08 -17.05
C TRP A 191 -6.69 -2.71 -16.39
N GLY A 192 -6.47 -2.67 -15.07
CA GLY A 192 -6.24 -1.41 -14.35
C GLY A 192 -5.01 -0.66 -14.85
N LEU A 193 -3.94 -1.38 -15.18
CA LEU A 193 -2.74 -0.78 -15.79
C LEU A 193 -3.04 -0.19 -17.17
N ASP A 194 -3.79 -0.92 -17.99
CA ASP A 194 -4.19 -0.43 -19.30
C ASP A 194 -5.10 0.81 -19.21
N ALA A 195 -6.02 0.82 -18.23
CA ALA A 195 -6.88 1.98 -17.98
C ALA A 195 -6.08 3.23 -17.56
N VAL A 196 -5.08 3.07 -16.69
CA VAL A 196 -4.19 4.19 -16.29
C VAL A 196 -3.40 4.70 -17.46
N MET A 197 -2.83 3.80 -18.27
CA MET A 197 -2.06 4.17 -19.48
C MET A 197 -2.93 4.91 -20.50
N ALA A 198 -4.19 4.50 -20.66
CA ALA A 198 -5.13 5.16 -21.56
C ALA A 198 -5.61 6.52 -21.04
N ALA A 199 -5.71 6.68 -19.72
CA ALA A 199 -6.15 7.92 -19.09
C ALA A 199 -5.11 9.05 -19.16
N ASP A 200 -3.81 8.69 -19.15
CA ASP A 200 -2.69 9.65 -19.25
C ASP A 200 -1.59 9.13 -20.20
N PRO A 201 -1.77 9.22 -21.52
CA PRO A 201 -0.80 8.74 -22.49
C PRO A 201 0.60 9.40 -22.39
N PRO A 202 0.74 10.70 -22.11
CA PRO A 202 2.06 11.30 -21.87
C PRO A 202 2.79 10.66 -20.69
N TYR A 203 2.12 10.45 -19.57
CA TYR A 203 2.68 9.77 -18.40
C TYR A 203 3.05 8.31 -18.71
N ALA A 204 2.16 7.60 -19.40
CA ALA A 204 2.40 6.22 -19.82
C ALA A 204 3.63 6.09 -20.72
N SER A 205 3.81 7.02 -21.66
CA SER A 205 4.99 7.05 -22.54
C SER A 205 6.28 7.34 -21.77
N ALA A 206 6.26 8.30 -20.84
CA ALA A 206 7.41 8.64 -20.01
C ALA A 206 7.84 7.50 -19.07
N HIS A 207 6.92 6.59 -18.72
CA HIS A 207 7.13 5.48 -17.79
C HIS A 207 6.93 4.09 -18.44
N ALA A 208 7.07 3.99 -19.76
CA ALA A 208 6.78 2.78 -20.52
C ALA A 208 7.49 1.52 -20.01
N GLU A 209 8.78 1.62 -19.66
CA GLU A 209 9.54 0.49 -19.10
C GLU A 209 8.98 0.03 -17.73
N SER A 210 8.54 0.97 -16.90
CA SER A 210 7.96 0.65 -15.60
C SER A 210 6.63 -0.08 -15.76
N PHE A 211 5.76 0.40 -16.65
CA PHE A 211 4.51 -0.27 -16.99
C PHE A 211 4.75 -1.67 -17.55
N ALA A 212 5.71 -1.83 -18.47
CA ALA A 212 6.05 -3.14 -19.03
C ALA A 212 6.50 -4.13 -17.94
N ARG A 213 7.36 -3.69 -17.02
CA ARG A 213 7.83 -4.53 -15.89
C ARG A 213 6.69 -4.93 -14.96
N VAL A 214 5.81 -4.00 -14.59
CA VAL A 214 4.67 -4.29 -13.71
C VAL A 214 3.69 -5.23 -14.41
N LYS A 215 3.38 -5.01 -15.68
CA LYS A 215 2.50 -5.90 -16.47
C LYS A 215 3.06 -7.32 -16.54
N ALA A 216 4.36 -7.48 -16.85
CA ALA A 216 4.99 -8.79 -16.91
C ALA A 216 4.98 -9.51 -15.54
N ALA A 217 5.26 -8.79 -14.46
CA ALA A 217 5.20 -9.34 -13.11
C ALA A 217 3.77 -9.74 -12.71
N THR A 218 2.79 -8.90 -13.03
CA THR A 218 1.37 -9.18 -12.77
C THR A 218 0.88 -10.39 -13.55
N GLN A 219 1.20 -10.47 -14.84
CA GLN A 219 0.84 -11.62 -15.66
C GLN A 219 1.40 -12.92 -15.09
N LYS A 220 2.70 -12.91 -14.75
CA LYS A 220 3.35 -14.08 -14.13
C LYS A 220 2.69 -14.47 -12.82
N LEU A 221 2.31 -13.51 -11.98
CA LEU A 221 1.61 -13.77 -10.73
C LEU A 221 0.25 -14.43 -10.99
N LEU A 222 -0.54 -13.88 -11.92
CA LEU A 222 -1.85 -14.42 -12.28
C LEU A 222 -1.77 -15.85 -12.84
N GLU A 223 -0.81 -16.13 -13.71
CA GLU A 223 -0.57 -17.48 -14.26
C GLU A 223 -0.21 -18.52 -13.18
N GLN A 224 0.34 -18.07 -12.05
CA GLN A 224 0.72 -18.93 -10.92
C GLN A 224 -0.37 -19.02 -9.85
N SER A 225 -1.40 -18.20 -9.92
CA SER A 225 -2.42 -18.07 -8.86
C SER A 225 -3.55 -19.10 -9.00
N VAL A 226 -3.79 -19.63 -10.19
CA VAL A 226 -4.89 -20.57 -10.48
C VAL A 226 -4.39 -21.69 -11.36
N THR A 227 -4.67 -22.92 -10.95
CA THR A 227 -4.57 -24.12 -11.82
C THR A 227 -5.98 -24.54 -12.18
N VAL A 228 -6.26 -24.65 -13.47
CA VAL A 228 -7.53 -25.18 -13.97
C VAL A 228 -7.28 -26.65 -14.36
N GLU A 229 -7.95 -27.57 -13.67
CA GLU A 229 -7.95 -29.01 -13.97
C GLU A 229 -9.16 -29.40 -14.82
#